data_95d951d13ab29afbf78c005d34076e31
#
_entry.id   95d951d13ab29afbf78c005d34076e31
#
_cell.length_a   1.000
_cell.length_b   1.000
_cell.length_c   1.000
_cell.angle_alpha   90.00
_cell.angle_beta   90.00
_cell.angle_gamma   90.00
#
_symmetry.space_group_name_H-M   'P 1'
#
loop_
_entity.id
_entity.type
_entity.pdbx_description
1 polymer ?
#
loop_
_entity_poly.entity_id
_entity_poly.type
_entity_poly.pdbx_seq_one_letter_code
_entity_poly.pdbx_strand_id
1 'polypeptide(L)'
;MSYEPRLGDYGCVKTSGFFGWLIRLGTFSRWNHAVVYVGNGEIVSADPRGIKKKPVSEYPNIAWNKHEELDDNQRMQIVNAALETVGKPYDFFTIADIMLRSLGLKILTNGLISHLAQNKGYICSELVAECYRKGGLVVAQYDYLCTPGDLAERLIWQ
;
A
#
# COMPACT_ATOMS: atom_id res chain seq x y z
N MET A 1 0.74 22.49 -12.82
CA MET A 1 -0.62 22.04 -12.43
C MET A 1 -0.46 20.84 -11.54
N SER A 2 -1.09 20.79 -10.37
CA SER A 2 -1.09 19.59 -9.53
C SER A 2 -1.96 18.52 -10.22
N TYR A 3 -1.48 17.28 -10.23
CA TYR A 3 -2.25 16.16 -10.76
C TYR A 3 -3.49 15.93 -9.90
N GLU A 4 -4.65 15.83 -10.54
CA GLU A 4 -5.89 15.39 -9.88
C GLU A 4 -6.03 13.87 -10.06
N PRO A 5 -6.07 13.09 -8.96
CA PRO A 5 -6.16 11.65 -9.06
C PRO A 5 -7.50 11.22 -9.65
N ARG A 6 -7.47 10.17 -10.47
CA ARG A 6 -8.65 9.48 -10.99
C ARG A 6 -9.03 8.32 -10.07
N LEU A 7 -10.28 7.88 -10.15
CA LEU A 7 -10.75 6.70 -9.41
C LEU A 7 -9.78 5.52 -9.60
N GLY A 8 -9.42 4.86 -8.50
CA GLY A 8 -8.52 3.72 -8.51
C GLY A 8 -7.02 4.05 -8.60
N ASP A 9 -6.63 5.31 -8.80
CA ASP A 9 -5.20 5.66 -8.73
C ASP A 9 -4.66 5.39 -7.34
N TYR A 10 -3.43 4.85 -7.25
CA TYR A 10 -2.74 4.77 -5.98
C TYR A 10 -1.69 5.86 -5.85
N GLY A 11 -1.40 6.21 -4.62
CA GLY A 11 -0.37 7.19 -4.31
C GLY A 11 0.62 6.68 -3.28
N CYS A 12 1.89 7.05 -3.43
CA CYS A 12 2.93 6.81 -2.44
C CYS A 12 3.13 8.05 -1.58
N VAL A 13 3.28 7.83 -0.28
CA VAL A 13 3.35 8.90 0.74
C VAL A 13 4.59 8.71 1.60
N LYS A 14 5.16 9.84 2.03
CA LYS A 14 6.16 9.89 3.09
C LYS A 14 5.49 10.38 4.37
N THR A 15 5.15 9.45 5.26
CA THR A 15 4.61 9.80 6.57
C THR A 15 5.73 10.06 7.58
N SER A 16 5.46 10.94 8.54
CA SER A 16 6.30 11.15 9.72
C SER A 16 5.92 10.18 10.84
N GLY A 17 6.81 10.03 11.84
CA GLY A 17 6.59 9.19 13.01
C GLY A 17 7.40 7.90 13.02
N PHE A 18 7.39 7.21 14.18
CA PHE A 18 8.25 6.06 14.47
C PHE A 18 8.03 4.90 13.46
N PHE A 19 6.80 4.52 13.18
CA PHE A 19 6.50 3.45 12.23
C PHE A 19 6.93 3.79 10.80
N GLY A 20 6.69 5.03 10.36
CA GLY A 20 7.13 5.48 9.05
C GLY A 20 8.67 5.50 8.93
N TRP A 21 9.37 5.90 9.99
CA TRP A 21 10.83 5.83 10.05
C TRP A 21 11.34 4.39 9.98
N LEU A 22 10.70 3.49 10.72
CA LEU A 22 11.05 2.09 10.79
C LEU A 22 10.90 1.38 9.41
N ILE A 23 9.79 1.64 8.72
CA ILE A 23 9.56 1.10 7.36
C ILE A 23 10.64 1.61 6.40
N ARG A 24 10.96 2.91 6.42
CA ARG A 24 12.01 3.47 5.55
C ARG A 24 13.38 2.85 5.82
N LEU A 25 13.72 2.60 7.08
CA LEU A 25 14.97 1.96 7.44
C LEU A 25 15.02 0.51 6.93
N GLY A 26 13.93 -0.24 7.09
CA GLY A 26 13.86 -1.64 6.68
C GLY A 26 13.74 -1.85 5.16
N THR A 27 13.18 -0.89 4.43
CA THR A 27 12.97 -1.01 2.97
C THR A 27 13.97 -0.20 2.14
N PHE A 28 14.84 0.58 2.78
CA PHE A 28 15.78 1.52 2.13
C PHE A 28 15.10 2.48 1.14
N SER A 29 13.81 2.74 1.34
CA SER A 29 13.00 3.61 0.49
C SER A 29 12.64 4.92 1.19
N ARG A 30 12.53 6.00 0.42
CA ARG A 30 11.97 7.26 0.91
C ARG A 30 10.46 7.18 1.17
N TRP A 31 9.79 6.25 0.52
CA TRP A 31 8.36 6.00 0.63
C TRP A 31 8.09 4.95 1.70
N ASN A 32 7.12 5.21 2.55
CA ASN A 32 6.80 4.34 3.67
C ASN A 32 5.31 4.06 3.81
N HIS A 33 4.50 4.58 2.89
CA HIS A 33 3.07 4.36 2.93
C HIS A 33 2.48 4.44 1.52
N ALA A 34 1.34 3.76 1.30
CA ALA A 34 0.61 3.77 0.05
C ALA A 34 -0.91 3.84 0.32
N VAL A 35 -1.62 4.49 -0.59
CA VAL A 35 -3.06 4.74 -0.47
C VAL A 35 -3.74 4.54 -1.83
N VAL A 36 -5.04 4.23 -1.84
CA VAL A 36 -5.87 4.13 -3.07
C VAL A 36 -6.91 5.24 -3.06
N TYR A 37 -7.02 5.99 -4.15
CA TYR A 37 -8.04 7.03 -4.32
C TYR A 37 -9.39 6.41 -4.68
N VAL A 38 -10.43 6.74 -3.93
CA VAL A 38 -11.77 6.17 -4.09
C VAL A 38 -12.83 7.19 -4.50
N GLY A 39 -12.40 8.40 -4.85
CA GLY A 39 -13.28 9.48 -5.29
C GLY A 39 -13.68 10.45 -4.19
N ASN A 40 -14.32 11.55 -4.57
CA ASN A 40 -14.84 12.58 -3.66
C ASN A 40 -13.80 13.16 -2.68
N GLY A 41 -12.52 13.20 -3.07
CA GLY A 41 -11.45 13.66 -2.20
C GLY A 41 -11.08 12.67 -1.09
N GLU A 42 -11.44 11.38 -1.23
CA GLU A 42 -11.20 10.35 -0.24
C GLU A 42 -10.27 9.26 -0.75
N ILE A 43 -9.53 8.67 0.18
CA ILE A 43 -8.62 7.55 -0.02
C ILE A 43 -8.92 6.41 0.95
N VAL A 44 -8.57 5.19 0.57
CA VAL A 44 -8.47 4.06 1.48
C VAL A 44 -7.00 3.88 1.85
N SER A 45 -6.74 3.79 3.15
CA SER A 45 -5.42 3.74 3.77
C SER A 45 -5.36 2.64 4.81
N ALA A 46 -4.34 1.79 4.75
CA ALA A 46 -4.03 0.80 5.78
C ALA A 46 -2.93 1.35 6.70
N ASP A 47 -3.27 1.71 7.90
CA ASP A 47 -2.35 2.20 8.92
C ASP A 47 -2.45 1.36 10.22
N PRO A 48 -1.57 1.59 11.23
CA PRO A 48 -1.58 0.80 12.46
C PRO A 48 -2.91 0.69 13.20
N ARG A 49 -3.88 1.54 12.90
CA ARG A 49 -5.23 1.48 13.49
C ARG A 49 -6.24 0.74 12.61
N GLY A 50 -5.77 0.01 11.62
CA GLY A 50 -6.59 -0.72 10.65
C GLY A 50 -6.82 0.05 9.35
N ILE A 51 -7.61 -0.54 8.47
CA ILE A 51 -7.91 0.02 7.15
C ILE A 51 -9.10 0.96 7.26
N LYS A 52 -8.91 2.20 6.79
CA LYS A 52 -9.91 3.26 6.91
C LYS A 52 -10.02 4.08 5.63
N LYS A 53 -11.22 4.61 5.42
CA LYS A 53 -11.45 5.70 4.47
C LYS A 53 -11.11 7.03 5.14
N LYS A 54 -10.36 7.89 4.44
CA LYS A 54 -9.81 9.15 4.94
C LYS A 54 -9.82 10.21 3.86
N PRO A 55 -9.85 11.51 4.21
CA PRO A 55 -9.69 12.57 3.23
C PRO A 55 -8.25 12.62 2.68
N VAL A 56 -8.10 12.92 1.40
CA VAL A 56 -6.80 13.13 0.74
C VAL A 56 -5.95 14.17 1.47
N SER A 57 -6.59 15.20 2.05
CA SER A 57 -5.91 16.27 2.77
C SER A 57 -5.14 15.81 4.02
N GLU A 58 -5.36 14.58 4.51
CA GLU A 58 -4.56 14.01 5.60
C GLU A 58 -3.09 13.80 5.18
N TYR A 59 -2.83 13.69 3.88
CA TYR A 59 -1.49 13.51 3.32
C TYR A 59 -1.18 14.62 2.30
N PRO A 60 -0.49 15.71 2.70
CA PRO A 60 -0.31 16.90 1.86
C PRO A 60 0.57 16.67 0.61
N ASN A 61 1.39 15.61 0.60
CA ASN A 61 2.32 15.32 -0.49
C ASN A 61 2.19 13.85 -0.92
N ILE A 62 1.20 13.58 -1.76
CA ILE A 62 1.01 12.25 -2.37
C ILE A 62 1.64 12.25 -3.76
N ALA A 63 2.54 11.31 -4.01
CA ALA A 63 3.02 11.02 -5.35
C ALA A 63 2.07 10.01 -6.00
N TRP A 64 1.20 10.49 -6.88
CA TRP A 64 0.20 9.68 -7.55
C TRP A 64 0.81 8.90 -8.71
N ASN A 65 0.40 7.64 -8.84
CA ASN A 65 0.64 6.84 -10.03
C ASN A 65 -0.50 7.06 -11.04
N LYS A 66 -0.12 7.34 -12.28
CA LYS A 66 -1.05 7.56 -13.38
C LYS A 66 -1.14 6.30 -14.23
N HIS A 67 -2.15 5.50 -14.04
CA HIS A 67 -2.47 4.36 -14.89
C HIS A 67 -3.46 4.80 -15.98
N GLU A 68 -2.95 5.38 -17.07
CA GLU A 68 -3.78 5.84 -18.19
C GLU A 68 -4.40 4.68 -18.97
N GLU A 69 -3.79 3.50 -18.90
CA GLU A 69 -4.23 2.27 -19.54
C GLU A 69 -5.47 1.64 -18.92
N LEU A 70 -5.84 2.04 -17.68
CA LEU A 70 -7.01 1.50 -16.99
C LEU A 70 -8.31 2.06 -17.58
N ASP A 71 -9.21 1.16 -17.96
CA ASP A 71 -10.59 1.52 -18.30
C ASP A 71 -11.44 1.80 -17.05
N ASP A 72 -12.64 2.35 -17.27
CA ASP A 72 -13.53 2.74 -16.17
C ASP A 72 -14.03 1.54 -15.35
N ASN A 73 -14.20 0.37 -15.96
CA ASN A 73 -14.62 -0.84 -15.27
C ASN A 73 -13.51 -1.35 -14.34
N GLN A 74 -12.28 -1.39 -14.84
CA GLN A 74 -11.09 -1.76 -14.04
C GLN A 74 -10.91 -0.80 -12.86
N ARG A 75 -11.07 0.52 -13.10
CA ARG A 75 -11.03 1.54 -12.04
C ARG A 75 -12.08 1.30 -10.96
N MET A 76 -13.30 0.99 -11.37
CA MET A 76 -14.38 0.68 -10.42
C MET A 76 -14.11 -0.61 -9.64
N GLN A 77 -13.52 -1.64 -10.27
CA GLN A 77 -13.13 -2.87 -9.58
C GLN A 77 -12.05 -2.60 -8.52
N ILE A 78 -11.05 -1.76 -8.82
CA ILE A 78 -10.01 -1.34 -7.86
C ILE A 78 -10.64 -0.60 -6.68
N VAL A 79 -11.53 0.36 -6.95
CA VAL A 79 -12.22 1.14 -5.90
C VAL A 79 -13.08 0.23 -5.01
N ASN A 80 -13.88 -0.64 -5.59
CA ASN A 80 -14.72 -1.57 -4.84
C ASN A 80 -13.87 -2.50 -3.97
N ALA A 81 -12.77 -3.03 -4.54
CA ALA A 81 -11.84 -3.86 -3.80
C ALA A 81 -11.24 -3.10 -2.60
N ALA A 82 -10.86 -1.84 -2.77
CA ALA A 82 -10.34 -1.01 -1.68
C ALA A 82 -11.41 -0.79 -0.59
N LEU A 83 -12.63 -0.45 -0.97
CA LEU A 83 -13.74 -0.22 -0.03
C LEU A 83 -14.10 -1.47 0.76
N GLU A 84 -14.05 -2.67 0.16
CA GLU A 84 -14.28 -3.96 0.84
C GLU A 84 -13.24 -4.28 1.93
N THR A 85 -12.10 -3.62 1.91
CA THR A 85 -11.07 -3.81 2.95
C THR A 85 -11.29 -2.92 4.17
N VAL A 86 -12.10 -1.88 4.09
CA VAL A 86 -12.34 -0.95 5.20
C VAL A 86 -12.86 -1.70 6.44
N GLY A 87 -12.26 -1.43 7.59
CA GLY A 87 -12.55 -2.11 8.84
C GLY A 87 -11.71 -3.36 9.11
N LYS A 88 -10.96 -3.87 8.13
CA LYS A 88 -10.02 -4.98 8.37
C LYS A 88 -8.82 -4.52 9.19
N PRO A 89 -8.17 -5.43 9.94
CA PRO A 89 -7.00 -5.11 10.74
C PRO A 89 -5.77 -4.82 9.87
N TYR A 90 -4.79 -4.14 10.46
CA TYR A 90 -3.46 -3.97 9.89
C TYR A 90 -2.58 -5.18 10.19
N ASP A 91 -1.78 -5.62 9.22
CA ASP A 91 -0.87 -6.74 9.39
C ASP A 91 0.51 -6.28 9.90
N PHE A 92 0.66 -6.25 11.22
CA PHE A 92 1.94 -5.94 11.86
C PHE A 92 2.98 -7.04 11.67
N PHE A 93 2.56 -8.30 11.51
CA PHE A 93 3.49 -9.41 11.40
C PHE A 93 4.22 -9.40 10.06
N THR A 94 3.53 -9.07 8.98
CA THR A 94 4.15 -8.89 7.66
C THR A 94 5.18 -7.76 7.69
N ILE A 95 4.90 -6.62 8.34
CA ILE A 95 5.90 -5.55 8.51
C ILE A 95 7.12 -6.04 9.30
N ALA A 96 6.91 -6.76 10.39
CA ALA A 96 8.00 -7.31 11.19
C ALA A 96 8.85 -8.31 10.38
N ASP A 97 8.22 -9.15 9.56
CA ASP A 97 8.92 -10.09 8.67
C ASP A 97 9.77 -9.36 7.62
N ILE A 98 9.21 -8.38 6.93
CA ILE A 98 9.94 -7.56 5.96
C ILE A 98 11.17 -6.92 6.61
N MET A 99 11.03 -6.37 7.81
CA MET A 99 12.13 -5.74 8.54
C MET A 99 13.22 -6.73 8.96
N LEU A 100 12.84 -7.88 9.51
CA LEU A 100 13.80 -8.91 9.91
C LEU A 100 14.59 -9.45 8.71
N ARG A 101 13.92 -9.64 7.57
CA ARG A 101 14.56 -10.05 6.30
C ARG A 101 15.53 -9.00 5.79
N SER A 102 15.18 -7.72 5.87
CA SER A 102 16.04 -6.60 5.46
C SER A 102 17.30 -6.49 6.32
N LEU A 103 17.22 -6.90 7.59
CA LEU A 103 18.36 -6.98 8.51
C LEU A 103 19.19 -8.28 8.36
N GLY A 104 18.87 -9.14 7.38
CA GLY A 104 19.57 -10.41 7.16
C GLY A 104 19.15 -11.56 8.10
N LEU A 105 18.19 -11.35 8.99
CA LEU A 105 17.72 -12.30 10.00
C LEU A 105 16.68 -13.29 9.43
N LYS A 106 16.94 -13.84 8.25
CA LYS A 106 16.01 -14.74 7.52
C LYS A 106 15.66 -16.02 8.28
N ILE A 107 16.49 -16.45 9.22
CA ILE A 107 16.34 -17.73 9.94
C ILE A 107 15.20 -17.67 10.97
N LEU A 108 14.89 -16.48 11.51
CA LEU A 108 13.82 -16.31 12.49
C LEU A 108 12.41 -16.26 11.87
N THR A 109 12.32 -16.12 10.54
CA THR A 109 11.06 -15.87 9.83
C THR A 109 10.45 -17.13 9.21
N ASN A 110 11.22 -18.22 9.05
CA ASN A 110 10.84 -19.40 8.25
C ASN A 110 9.80 -20.35 8.89
N GLY A 111 9.12 -19.98 9.92
CA GLY A 111 8.09 -20.86 10.49
C GLY A 111 7.10 -20.17 11.43
N LEU A 112 7.57 -19.27 12.27
CA LEU A 112 6.72 -18.66 13.30
C LEU A 112 5.85 -17.54 12.76
N ILE A 113 6.41 -16.70 11.87
CA ILE A 113 5.70 -15.52 11.36
C ILE A 113 4.71 -15.90 10.27
N SER A 114 5.03 -16.85 9.39
CA SER A 114 4.09 -17.36 8.39
C SER A 114 2.84 -18.03 9.02
N HIS A 115 2.98 -18.61 10.19
CA HIS A 115 1.85 -19.18 10.93
C HIS A 115 0.98 -18.11 11.63
N LEU A 116 1.60 -16.99 12.04
CA LEU A 116 0.91 -15.86 12.68
C LEU A 116 0.29 -14.90 11.66
N ALA A 117 0.85 -14.80 10.45
CA ALA A 117 0.33 -13.99 9.34
C ALA A 117 -0.96 -14.55 8.69
N GLN A 118 -1.54 -15.63 9.21
CA GLN A 118 -2.86 -16.13 8.76
C GLN A 118 -4.03 -15.24 9.18
N ASN A 119 -3.81 -14.19 9.96
CA ASN A 119 -4.79 -13.16 10.21
C ASN A 119 -4.89 -12.26 8.97
N LYS A 120 -6.07 -12.23 8.38
CA LYS A 120 -6.50 -11.54 7.15
C LYS A 120 -6.36 -10.00 7.18
N GLY A 121 -5.22 -9.49 7.67
CA GLY A 121 -4.84 -8.09 7.63
C GLY A 121 -4.11 -7.75 6.33
N TYR A 122 -3.90 -6.46 6.11
CA TYR A 122 -3.08 -5.96 5.00
C TYR A 122 -2.08 -4.93 5.51
N ILE A 123 -0.90 -4.91 4.93
CA ILE A 123 -0.05 -3.71 4.93
C ILE A 123 -0.50 -2.79 3.78
N CYS A 124 -0.09 -1.53 3.81
CA CYS A 124 -0.55 -0.53 2.85
C CYS A 124 -0.22 -0.88 1.38
N SER A 125 0.94 -1.45 1.13
CA SER A 125 1.36 -1.84 -0.22
C SER A 125 0.68 -3.11 -0.74
N GLU A 126 0.44 -4.09 0.14
CA GLU A 126 -0.36 -5.28 -0.20
C GLU A 126 -1.81 -4.93 -0.52
N LEU A 127 -2.38 -3.97 0.22
CA LEU A 127 -3.71 -3.45 -0.07
C LEU A 127 -3.78 -2.93 -1.51
N VAL A 128 -2.82 -2.10 -1.93
CA VAL A 128 -2.75 -1.57 -3.30
C VAL A 128 -2.59 -2.70 -4.30
N ALA A 129 -1.64 -3.62 -4.09
CA ALA A 129 -1.38 -4.73 -5.00
C ALA A 129 -2.62 -5.62 -5.19
N GLU A 130 -3.32 -5.94 -4.11
CA GLU A 130 -4.55 -6.75 -4.15
C GLU A 130 -5.70 -6.02 -4.87
N CYS A 131 -5.88 -4.72 -4.64
CA CYS A 131 -6.89 -3.93 -5.34
C CYS A 131 -6.64 -3.92 -6.86
N TYR A 132 -5.38 -3.72 -7.26
CA TYR A 132 -5.00 -3.72 -8.67
C TYR A 132 -5.13 -5.09 -9.31
N ARG A 133 -4.76 -6.16 -8.59
CA ARG A 133 -4.97 -7.54 -9.06
C ARG A 133 -6.45 -7.83 -9.34
N LYS A 134 -7.36 -7.35 -8.48
CA LYS A 134 -8.81 -7.46 -8.71
C LYS A 134 -9.27 -6.61 -9.90
N GLY A 135 -8.62 -5.50 -10.20
CA GLY A 135 -8.81 -4.70 -11.40
C GLY A 135 -8.13 -5.28 -12.66
N GLY A 136 -7.48 -6.45 -12.56
CA GLY A 136 -6.84 -7.10 -13.68
C GLY A 136 -5.42 -6.63 -14.00
N LEU A 137 -4.78 -5.84 -13.11
CA LEU A 137 -3.39 -5.39 -13.25
C LEU A 137 -2.49 -5.94 -12.14
N VAL A 138 -1.26 -6.29 -12.51
CA VAL A 138 -0.21 -6.67 -11.57
C VAL A 138 0.76 -5.50 -11.40
N VAL A 139 0.67 -4.82 -10.26
CA VAL A 139 1.55 -3.68 -9.92
C VAL A 139 2.74 -4.06 -9.04
N ALA A 140 2.77 -5.29 -8.53
CA ALA A 140 3.89 -5.82 -7.77
C ALA A 140 4.18 -7.26 -8.18
N GLN A 141 5.46 -7.62 -8.22
CA GLN A 141 5.89 -8.95 -8.64
C GLN A 141 5.61 -10.04 -7.59
N TYR A 142 5.48 -9.62 -6.31
CA TYR A 142 5.19 -10.48 -5.17
C TYR A 142 4.18 -9.79 -4.25
N ASP A 143 2.94 -10.26 -4.23
CA ASP A 143 1.84 -9.63 -3.48
C ASP A 143 2.12 -9.54 -1.97
N TYR A 144 2.79 -10.56 -1.40
CA TYR A 144 3.02 -10.68 0.06
C TYR A 144 4.32 -10.03 0.58
N LEU A 145 5.17 -9.50 -0.30
CA LEU A 145 6.41 -8.79 0.06
C LEU A 145 6.53 -7.42 -0.61
N CYS A 146 5.43 -6.93 -1.17
CA CYS A 146 5.40 -5.63 -1.81
C CYS A 146 5.63 -4.52 -0.79
N THR A 147 6.61 -3.66 -1.04
CA THR A 147 6.87 -2.48 -0.22
C THR A 147 6.34 -1.21 -0.90
N PRO A 148 6.11 -0.12 -0.17
CA PRO A 148 5.80 1.17 -0.79
C PRO A 148 6.88 1.67 -1.75
N GLY A 149 8.14 1.23 -1.56
CA GLY A 149 9.25 1.48 -2.47
C GLY A 149 9.06 0.80 -3.82
N ASP A 150 8.65 -0.47 -3.82
CA ASP A 150 8.41 -1.25 -5.05
C ASP A 150 7.27 -0.64 -5.87
N LEU A 151 6.22 -0.16 -5.20
CA LEU A 151 5.14 0.58 -5.85
C LEU A 151 5.62 1.91 -6.43
N ALA A 152 6.53 2.60 -5.74
CA ALA A 152 7.06 3.89 -6.16
C ALA A 152 8.00 3.79 -7.35
N GLU A 153 8.71 2.68 -7.54
CA GLU A 153 9.54 2.46 -8.73
C GLU A 153 8.74 2.48 -10.04
N ARG A 154 7.43 2.24 -9.94
CA ARG A 154 6.49 2.31 -11.06
C ARG A 154 5.79 3.66 -11.19
N LEU A 155 6.09 4.62 -10.30
CA LEU A 155 5.61 5.99 -10.47
C LEU A 155 6.23 6.58 -11.73
N ILE A 156 5.38 7.02 -12.64
CA ILE A 156 5.84 7.81 -13.78
C ILE A 156 6.21 9.18 -13.20
N TRP A 157 7.51 9.40 -13.03
CA TRP A 157 8.05 10.68 -12.57
C TRP A 157 7.73 11.74 -13.61
N GLN A 158 7.01 12.76 -13.18
CA GLN A 158 6.83 14.00 -13.93
C GLN A 158 7.74 15.08 -13.41
#